data_3b4152b0a6d5dfc1b24b312196f50f95
#
_entry.id   3b4152b0a6d5dfc1b24b312196f50f95
#
_cell.length_a   1.000
_cell.length_b   1.000
_cell.length_c   1.000
_cell.angle_alpha   90.00
_cell.angle_beta   90.00
_cell.angle_gamma   90.00
#
_symmetry.space_group_name_H-M   'P 1'
#
loop_
_entity.id
_entity.type
_entity.pdbx_description
1 polymer ?
#
loop_
_entity_poly.entity_id
_entity_poly.type
_entity_poly.pdbx_seq_one_letter_code
_entity_poly.pdbx_strand_id
1 'polypeptide(L)'
;MKIILQQNLSNAPEVKEALANVEAAQNRVEQSKSQHFPIVSVTGSKTLRQYHKYEDNYGSTKIIPGIQAEMNIFAFGAIEKDIERSYKEKEYYEHTYTATQEEIAYTIGQLYLTALNMKEAISVMEKSLFRHQKILQDLDIIMENDEGRESEFVQAETRMLMAQQEINNYRQKLLATLNTLSKYTRTKVVEEQLSDPFLQLKEEQLSPSLFFINKKEKFILSHIYD
;
A
#
# COMPACT_ATOMS: atom_id res chain seq x y z
N MET A 1 -2.07 -14.45 -9.99
CA MET A 1 -1.85 -12.99 -9.94
C MET A 1 -3.16 -12.19 -9.95
N LYS A 2 -3.99 -12.25 -11.02
CA LYS A 2 -5.24 -11.44 -11.12
C LYS A 2 -6.20 -11.62 -9.94
N ILE A 3 -6.39 -12.83 -9.46
CA ILE A 3 -7.27 -13.14 -8.33
C ILE A 3 -6.72 -12.54 -7.02
N ILE A 4 -5.41 -12.64 -6.79
CA ILE A 4 -4.74 -12.06 -5.61
C ILE A 4 -4.88 -10.53 -5.62
N LEU A 5 -4.71 -9.90 -6.77
CA LEU A 5 -4.87 -8.45 -6.91
C LEU A 5 -6.32 -8.00 -6.67
N GLN A 6 -7.30 -8.62 -7.35
CA GLN A 6 -8.69 -8.19 -7.29
C GLN A 6 -9.35 -8.41 -5.91
N GLN A 7 -9.02 -9.51 -5.23
CA GLN A 7 -9.64 -9.85 -3.93
C GLN A 7 -9.00 -9.14 -2.74
N ASN A 8 -7.73 -8.74 -2.84
CA ASN A 8 -6.97 -8.26 -1.68
C ASN A 8 -6.57 -6.79 -1.75
N LEU A 9 -6.69 -6.13 -2.92
CA LEU A 9 -6.33 -4.72 -3.07
C LEU A 9 -7.13 -3.82 -2.10
N SER A 10 -8.44 -4.06 -1.97
CA SER A 10 -9.32 -3.31 -1.06
C SER A 10 -9.04 -3.58 0.43
N ASN A 11 -8.27 -4.62 0.75
CA ASN A 11 -7.92 -4.99 2.12
C ASN A 11 -6.60 -4.38 2.60
N ALA A 12 -5.79 -3.82 1.69
CA ALA A 12 -4.55 -3.14 2.04
C ALA A 12 -4.83 -1.96 3.00
N PRO A 13 -4.05 -1.82 4.09
CA PRO A 13 -4.30 -0.76 5.07
C PRO A 13 -4.18 0.64 4.46
N GLU A 14 -3.25 0.85 3.55
CA GLU A 14 -3.03 2.11 2.86
C GLU A 14 -4.24 2.50 1.99
N VAL A 15 -4.88 1.52 1.33
CA VAL A 15 -6.10 1.75 0.53
C VAL A 15 -7.29 2.06 1.42
N LYS A 16 -7.39 1.40 2.60
CA LYS A 16 -8.44 1.71 3.59
C LYS A 16 -8.26 3.08 4.21
N GLU A 17 -7.03 3.49 4.49
CA GLU A 17 -6.71 4.84 4.96
C GLU A 17 -7.10 5.89 3.93
N ALA A 18 -6.74 5.70 2.66
CA ALA A 18 -7.12 6.61 1.59
C ALA A 18 -8.64 6.70 1.43
N LEU A 19 -9.38 5.58 1.56
CA LEU A 19 -10.85 5.57 1.53
C LEU A 19 -11.44 6.34 2.72
N ALA A 20 -10.89 6.15 3.93
CA ALA A 20 -11.33 6.89 5.12
C ALA A 20 -11.10 8.41 4.96
N ASN A 21 -10.03 8.82 4.27
CA ASN A 21 -9.78 10.22 3.95
C ASN A 21 -10.82 10.80 2.97
N VAL A 22 -11.29 10.00 1.99
CA VAL A 22 -12.41 10.39 1.11
C VAL A 22 -13.69 10.58 1.93
N GLU A 23 -14.01 9.65 2.82
CA GLU A 23 -15.19 9.77 3.71
C GLU A 23 -15.09 10.99 4.63
N ALA A 24 -13.91 11.26 5.18
CA ALA A 24 -13.66 12.46 5.99
C ALA A 24 -13.85 13.74 5.17
N ALA A 25 -13.38 13.78 3.93
CA ALA A 25 -13.57 14.92 3.03
C ALA A 25 -15.05 15.10 2.65
N GLN A 26 -15.79 14.00 2.42
CA GLN A 26 -17.25 14.07 2.21
C GLN A 26 -17.96 14.70 3.43
N ASN A 27 -17.58 14.31 4.65
CA ASN A 27 -18.16 14.89 5.87
C ASN A 27 -17.79 16.39 6.02
N ARG A 28 -16.61 16.82 5.55
CA ARG A 28 -16.26 18.25 5.51
C ARG A 28 -17.12 19.04 4.54
N VAL A 29 -17.51 18.45 3.40
CA VAL A 29 -18.50 19.08 2.49
C VAL A 29 -19.82 19.30 3.21
N GLU A 30 -20.32 18.30 3.94
CA GLU A 30 -21.57 18.45 4.70
C GLU A 30 -21.41 19.47 5.84
N GLN A 31 -20.25 19.53 6.48
CA GLN A 31 -19.94 20.55 7.48
C GLN A 31 -19.93 21.96 6.86
N SER A 32 -19.33 22.15 5.67
CA SER A 32 -19.36 23.46 4.99
C SER A 32 -20.78 23.86 4.62
N LYS A 33 -21.62 22.92 4.16
CA LYS A 33 -23.05 23.17 3.89
C LYS A 33 -23.83 23.56 5.15
N SER A 34 -23.44 23.02 6.31
CA SER A 34 -24.11 23.32 7.58
C SER A 34 -24.00 24.78 8.00
N GLN A 35 -23.07 25.57 7.43
CA GLN A 35 -22.93 27.00 7.66
C GLN A 35 -24.17 27.82 7.23
N HIS A 36 -25.04 27.25 6.38
CA HIS A 36 -26.33 27.84 6.04
C HIS A 36 -27.38 27.69 7.14
N PHE A 37 -27.13 26.82 8.14
CA PHE A 37 -28.08 26.58 9.23
C PHE A 37 -27.69 27.36 10.49
N PRO A 38 -28.68 27.68 11.37
CA PRO A 38 -28.38 28.32 12.64
C PRO A 38 -27.59 27.39 13.57
N ILE A 39 -26.59 27.97 14.23
CA ILE A 39 -25.86 27.31 15.31
C ILE A 39 -26.60 27.62 16.63
N VAL A 40 -27.10 26.60 17.31
CA VAL A 40 -27.71 26.71 18.59
C VAL A 40 -26.75 26.31 19.69
N SER A 41 -26.42 27.20 20.59
CA SER A 41 -25.54 26.96 21.73
C SER A 41 -26.26 27.15 23.05
N VAL A 42 -25.95 26.28 24.02
CA VAL A 42 -26.39 26.40 25.39
C VAL A 42 -25.21 26.86 26.22
N THR A 43 -25.36 27.99 26.90
CA THR A 43 -24.32 28.57 27.73
C THR A 43 -24.75 28.61 29.21
N GLY A 44 -23.80 28.46 30.10
CA GLY A 44 -24.03 28.63 31.53
C GLY A 44 -22.85 29.37 32.15
N SER A 45 -23.14 30.46 32.82
CA SER A 45 -22.15 31.19 33.61
C SER A 45 -22.44 31.09 35.10
N LYS A 46 -21.39 30.84 35.88
CA LYS A 46 -21.43 30.79 37.34
C LYS A 46 -20.41 31.79 37.88
N THR A 47 -20.91 32.83 38.55
CA THR A 47 -20.06 33.79 39.26
C THR A 47 -19.72 33.22 40.62
N LEU A 48 -18.47 32.93 40.89
CA LEU A 48 -17.99 32.33 42.16
C LEU A 48 -17.76 33.36 43.25
N ARG A 49 -17.44 34.60 42.90
CA ARG A 49 -17.20 35.69 43.87
C ARG A 49 -17.39 37.03 43.20
N GLN A 50 -18.17 37.91 43.84
CA GLN A 50 -18.29 39.32 43.46
C GLN A 50 -17.79 40.15 44.65
N TYR A 51 -16.72 40.92 44.46
CA TYR A 51 -16.17 41.84 45.45
C TYR A 51 -16.85 43.22 45.27
N HIS A 52 -17.70 43.58 46.23
CA HIS A 52 -18.13 44.95 46.36
C HIS A 52 -17.39 45.61 47.54
N LYS A 53 -16.77 46.79 47.26
CA LYS A 53 -15.85 47.46 48.14
C LYS A 53 -16.53 48.12 49.38
N TYR A 54 -17.86 48.15 49.48
CA TYR A 54 -18.60 48.90 50.52
C TYR A 54 -19.95 48.29 50.98
N GLU A 55 -20.32 47.08 50.68
CA GLU A 55 -21.51 46.45 51.24
C GLU A 55 -21.29 44.99 51.56
N ASP A 56 -21.53 44.63 52.82
CA ASP A 56 -21.56 43.24 53.33
C ASP A 56 -22.76 42.45 52.76
N ASN A 57 -22.86 42.35 51.48
CA ASN A 57 -23.83 41.48 50.84
C ASN A 57 -23.11 40.22 50.33
N TYR A 58 -23.27 39.14 51.08
CA TYR A 58 -22.91 37.81 50.61
C TYR A 58 -23.71 37.50 49.35
N GLY A 59 -23.12 37.83 48.20
CA GLY A 59 -23.71 37.59 46.89
C GLY A 59 -23.94 36.10 46.67
N SER A 60 -25.21 35.72 46.58
CA SER A 60 -25.59 34.35 46.24
C SER A 60 -24.94 33.95 44.91
N THR A 61 -24.32 32.78 44.87
CA THR A 61 -23.82 32.19 43.64
C THR A 61 -24.93 32.04 42.62
N LYS A 62 -24.97 32.93 41.64
CA LYS A 62 -26.03 32.93 40.62
C LYS A 62 -25.55 32.14 39.41
N ILE A 63 -26.28 31.09 39.04
CA ILE A 63 -26.12 30.38 37.78
C ILE A 63 -27.06 31.03 36.78
N ILE A 64 -26.50 31.50 35.65
CA ILE A 64 -27.29 32.13 34.59
C ILE A 64 -27.24 31.18 33.40
N PRO A 65 -28.28 30.38 33.15
CA PRO A 65 -28.40 29.62 31.93
C PRO A 65 -28.78 30.55 30.76
N GLY A 66 -28.21 30.29 29.59
CA GLY A 66 -28.53 31.00 28.36
C GLY A 66 -28.65 30.05 27.17
N ILE A 67 -29.55 30.36 26.27
CA ILE A 67 -29.64 29.71 24.97
C ILE A 67 -29.40 30.79 23.92
N GLN A 68 -28.47 30.55 23.01
CA GLN A 68 -28.14 31.47 21.92
C GLN A 68 -28.28 30.73 20.59
N ALA A 69 -28.97 31.37 19.64
CA ALA A 69 -29.00 30.91 18.25
C ALA A 69 -28.37 31.99 17.36
N GLU A 70 -27.43 31.59 16.55
CA GLU A 70 -26.71 32.47 15.62
C GLU A 70 -26.80 31.91 14.20
N MET A 71 -27.13 32.75 13.24
CA MET A 71 -27.26 32.37 11.83
C MET A 71 -26.62 33.46 10.98
N ASN A 72 -25.76 33.02 10.03
CA ASN A 72 -25.21 33.93 9.01
C ASN A 72 -26.26 34.12 7.90
N ILE A 73 -26.87 35.29 7.83
CA ILE A 73 -27.92 35.59 6.84
C ILE A 73 -27.32 35.96 5.50
N PHE A 74 -26.12 36.61 5.49
CA PHE A 74 -25.48 37.04 4.26
C PHE A 74 -23.97 37.11 4.42
N ALA A 75 -23.25 36.35 3.59
CA ALA A 75 -21.78 36.22 3.64
C ALA A 75 -21.08 36.65 2.32
N PHE A 76 -21.74 37.41 1.47
CA PHE A 76 -21.19 37.86 0.17
C PHE A 76 -20.60 36.72 -0.70
N GLY A 77 -21.23 35.54 -0.68
CA GLY A 77 -20.78 34.35 -1.43
C GLY A 77 -19.61 33.59 -0.78
N ALA A 78 -19.20 33.93 0.44
CA ALA A 78 -18.10 33.26 1.11
C ALA A 78 -18.45 31.80 1.47
N ILE A 79 -19.69 31.53 1.89
CA ILE A 79 -20.14 30.18 2.23
C ILE A 79 -20.16 29.28 0.97
N GLU A 80 -20.66 29.80 -0.15
CA GLU A 80 -20.70 29.09 -1.42
C GLU A 80 -19.30 28.74 -1.91
N LYS A 81 -18.35 29.67 -1.77
CA LYS A 81 -16.95 29.44 -2.12
C LYS A 81 -16.26 28.46 -1.17
N ASP A 82 -16.60 28.44 0.09
CA ASP A 82 -16.10 27.46 1.05
C ASP A 82 -16.65 26.04 0.73
N ILE A 83 -17.92 25.95 0.35
CA ILE A 83 -18.52 24.70 -0.12
C ILE A 83 -17.82 24.21 -1.41
N GLU A 84 -17.61 25.10 -2.39
CA GLU A 84 -16.88 24.77 -3.62
C GLU A 84 -15.46 24.27 -3.34
N ARG A 85 -14.74 24.94 -2.43
CA ARG A 85 -13.42 24.51 -1.96
C ARG A 85 -13.47 23.11 -1.35
N SER A 86 -14.46 22.82 -0.50
CA SER A 86 -14.61 21.51 0.14
C SER A 86 -14.92 20.40 -0.88
N TYR A 87 -15.68 20.71 -1.95
CA TYR A 87 -15.87 19.77 -3.06
C TYR A 87 -14.57 19.47 -3.81
N LYS A 88 -13.74 20.50 -4.06
CA LYS A 88 -12.44 20.31 -4.70
C LYS A 88 -11.46 19.52 -3.81
N GLU A 89 -11.52 19.71 -2.50
CA GLU A 89 -10.77 18.93 -1.55
C GLU A 89 -11.22 17.45 -1.57
N LYS A 90 -12.53 17.17 -1.64
CA LYS A 90 -13.05 15.81 -1.81
C LYS A 90 -12.55 15.18 -3.11
N GLU A 91 -12.64 15.87 -4.25
CA GLU A 91 -12.13 15.41 -5.55
C GLU A 91 -10.64 15.05 -5.48
N TYR A 92 -9.84 15.87 -4.80
CA TYR A 92 -8.43 15.58 -4.55
C TYR A 92 -8.22 14.25 -3.81
N TYR A 93 -8.99 13.99 -2.74
CA TYR A 93 -8.88 12.72 -2.00
C TYR A 93 -9.39 11.52 -2.81
N GLU A 94 -10.38 11.68 -3.68
CA GLU A 94 -10.85 10.63 -4.60
C GLU A 94 -9.75 10.25 -5.61
N HIS A 95 -9.05 11.23 -6.17
CA HIS A 95 -7.90 10.99 -7.04
C HIS A 95 -6.73 10.34 -6.28
N THR A 96 -6.48 10.80 -5.07
CA THR A 96 -5.44 10.20 -4.20
C THR A 96 -5.76 8.74 -3.87
N TYR A 97 -7.03 8.42 -3.59
CA TYR A 97 -7.47 7.05 -3.36
C TYR A 97 -7.21 6.16 -4.59
N THR A 98 -7.54 6.63 -5.79
CA THR A 98 -7.27 5.91 -7.03
C THR A 98 -5.77 5.70 -7.26
N ALA A 99 -4.97 6.74 -7.06
CA ALA A 99 -3.51 6.67 -7.18
C ALA A 99 -2.90 5.66 -6.17
N THR A 100 -3.38 5.67 -4.92
CA THR A 100 -2.95 4.70 -3.90
C THR A 100 -3.31 3.27 -4.29
N GLN A 101 -4.50 3.04 -4.85
CA GLN A 101 -4.87 1.71 -5.37
C GLN A 101 -3.93 1.24 -6.47
N GLU A 102 -3.57 2.11 -7.41
CA GLU A 102 -2.65 1.78 -8.51
C GLU A 102 -1.23 1.49 -7.99
N GLU A 103 -0.74 2.28 -7.03
CA GLU A 103 0.58 2.11 -6.41
C GLU A 103 0.68 0.78 -5.66
N ILE A 104 -0.33 0.46 -4.86
CA ILE A 104 -0.37 -0.82 -4.11
C ILE A 104 -0.50 -2.00 -5.08
N ALA A 105 -1.32 -1.89 -6.13
CA ALA A 105 -1.42 -2.92 -7.16
C ALA A 105 -0.08 -3.17 -7.87
N TYR A 106 0.64 -2.10 -8.18
CA TYR A 106 1.98 -2.18 -8.77
C TYR A 106 2.98 -2.85 -7.82
N THR A 107 2.98 -2.45 -6.54
CA THR A 107 3.86 -3.02 -5.50
C THR A 107 3.61 -4.52 -5.30
N ILE A 108 2.33 -4.94 -5.21
CA ILE A 108 1.96 -6.35 -5.13
C ILE A 108 2.42 -7.10 -6.38
N GLY A 109 2.25 -6.50 -7.55
CA GLY A 109 2.71 -7.08 -8.82
C GLY A 109 4.21 -7.29 -8.86
N GLN A 110 4.99 -6.29 -8.44
CA GLN A 110 6.45 -6.39 -8.36
C GLN A 110 6.91 -7.47 -7.37
N LEU A 111 6.32 -7.50 -6.17
CA LEU A 111 6.65 -8.50 -5.16
C LEU A 111 6.32 -9.91 -5.65
N TYR A 112 5.20 -10.09 -6.34
CA TYR A 112 4.82 -11.37 -6.92
C TYR A 112 5.82 -11.84 -7.97
N LEU A 113 6.21 -10.98 -8.92
CA LEU A 113 7.18 -11.31 -9.95
C LEU A 113 8.58 -11.56 -9.37
N THR A 114 8.95 -10.82 -8.34
CA THR A 114 10.21 -11.03 -7.62
C THR A 114 10.23 -12.39 -6.93
N ALA A 115 9.13 -12.77 -6.25
CA ALA A 115 9.01 -14.08 -5.62
C ALA A 115 9.05 -15.22 -6.66
N LEU A 116 8.38 -15.05 -7.79
CA LEU A 116 8.40 -16.02 -8.90
C LEU A 116 9.81 -16.18 -9.46
N ASN A 117 10.52 -15.09 -9.71
CA ASN A 117 11.90 -15.14 -10.18
C ASN A 117 12.82 -15.88 -9.20
N MET A 118 12.67 -15.64 -7.89
CA MET A 118 13.44 -16.37 -6.87
C MET A 118 13.15 -17.86 -6.87
N LYS A 119 11.86 -18.24 -7.01
CA LYS A 119 11.45 -19.65 -7.12
C LYS A 119 12.10 -20.34 -8.33
N GLU A 120 12.06 -19.70 -9.50
CA GLU A 120 12.70 -20.23 -10.71
C GLU A 120 14.23 -20.28 -10.56
N ALA A 121 14.85 -19.28 -9.95
CA ALA A 121 16.29 -19.27 -9.66
C ALA A 121 16.69 -20.44 -8.76
N ILE A 122 15.90 -20.74 -7.71
CA ILE A 122 16.13 -21.90 -6.85
C ILE A 122 16.11 -23.19 -7.66
N SER A 123 15.11 -23.38 -8.52
CA SER A 123 15.01 -24.58 -9.38
C SER A 123 16.23 -24.75 -10.30
N VAL A 124 16.72 -23.65 -10.89
CA VAL A 124 17.93 -23.67 -11.73
C VAL A 124 19.17 -23.99 -10.90
N MET A 125 19.32 -23.39 -9.72
CA MET A 125 20.45 -23.63 -8.83
C MET A 125 20.47 -25.04 -8.24
N GLU A 126 19.32 -25.64 -7.96
CA GLU A 126 19.23 -27.05 -7.55
C GLU A 126 19.72 -28.01 -8.65
N LYS A 127 19.38 -27.74 -9.90
CA LYS A 127 19.94 -28.49 -11.04
C LYS A 127 21.44 -28.29 -11.18
N SER A 128 21.95 -27.09 -10.88
CA SER A 128 23.39 -26.82 -10.88
C SER A 128 24.11 -27.55 -9.75
N LEU A 129 23.56 -27.52 -8.54
CA LEU A 129 24.05 -28.23 -7.37
C LEU A 129 24.18 -29.76 -7.68
N PHE A 130 23.12 -30.33 -8.25
CA PHE A 130 23.13 -31.74 -8.63
C PHE A 130 24.27 -32.06 -9.62
N ARG A 131 24.55 -31.18 -10.60
CA ARG A 131 25.67 -31.33 -11.52
C ARG A 131 27.02 -31.23 -10.81
N HIS A 132 27.21 -30.30 -9.87
CA HIS A 132 28.43 -30.20 -9.09
C HIS A 132 28.64 -31.39 -8.18
N GLN A 133 27.58 -31.94 -7.58
CA GLN A 133 27.66 -33.19 -6.79
C GLN A 133 28.12 -34.39 -7.65
N LYS A 134 27.63 -34.48 -8.91
CA LYS A 134 28.04 -35.54 -9.80
C LYS A 134 29.52 -35.39 -10.21
N ILE A 135 29.97 -34.16 -10.51
CA ILE A 135 31.39 -33.89 -10.82
C ILE A 135 32.28 -34.26 -9.64
N LEU A 136 31.85 -33.97 -8.43
CA LEU A 136 32.59 -34.31 -7.22
C LEU A 136 32.71 -35.84 -7.03
N GLN A 137 31.62 -36.59 -7.27
CA GLN A 137 31.67 -38.06 -7.27
C GLN A 137 32.58 -38.63 -8.31
N ASP A 138 32.59 -38.07 -9.52
CA ASP A 138 33.49 -38.51 -10.62
C ASP A 138 34.96 -38.24 -10.26
N LEU A 139 35.25 -37.08 -9.62
CA LEU A 139 36.61 -36.73 -9.17
C LEU A 139 37.08 -37.60 -8.01
N ASP A 140 36.20 -37.99 -7.10
CA ASP A 140 36.49 -38.88 -5.96
C ASP A 140 37.01 -40.23 -6.46
N ILE A 141 36.36 -40.82 -7.48
CA ILE A 141 36.77 -42.06 -8.15
C ILE A 141 38.13 -41.90 -8.82
N ILE A 142 38.42 -40.75 -9.43
CA ILE A 142 39.70 -40.45 -10.09
C ILE A 142 40.82 -40.33 -9.05
N MET A 143 40.59 -39.68 -7.93
CA MET A 143 41.55 -39.51 -6.85
C MET A 143 41.99 -40.83 -6.22
N GLU A 144 41.13 -41.83 -6.17
CA GLU A 144 41.50 -43.17 -5.72
C GLU A 144 42.67 -43.77 -6.53
N ASN A 145 42.86 -43.30 -7.80
CA ASN A 145 43.88 -43.79 -8.72
C ASN A 145 44.99 -42.75 -9.00
N ASP A 146 44.84 -41.49 -8.65
CA ASP A 146 45.79 -40.39 -8.92
C ASP A 146 45.69 -39.32 -7.82
N GLU A 147 46.51 -39.43 -6.77
CA GLU A 147 46.59 -38.50 -5.63
C GLU A 147 46.99 -37.07 -6.05
N GLY A 148 47.52 -36.85 -7.23
CA GLY A 148 47.93 -35.52 -7.72
C GLY A 148 46.77 -34.57 -7.99
N ARG A 149 45.54 -35.04 -7.96
CA ARG A 149 44.33 -34.25 -8.28
C ARG A 149 43.55 -33.67 -7.07
N GLU A 150 44.12 -33.72 -5.90
CA GLU A 150 43.50 -33.20 -4.68
C GLU A 150 43.04 -31.74 -4.82
N SER A 151 43.83 -30.88 -5.51
CA SER A 151 43.48 -29.49 -5.75
C SER A 151 42.21 -29.30 -6.62
N GLU A 152 41.98 -30.21 -7.58
CA GLU A 152 40.78 -30.20 -8.43
C GLU A 152 39.55 -30.60 -7.61
N PHE A 153 39.69 -31.59 -6.74
CA PHE A 153 38.64 -32.03 -5.83
C PHE A 153 38.20 -30.89 -4.89
N VAL A 154 39.14 -30.24 -4.20
CA VAL A 154 38.87 -29.12 -3.31
C VAL A 154 38.19 -27.95 -4.03
N GLN A 155 38.60 -27.68 -5.30
CA GLN A 155 37.90 -26.64 -6.09
C GLN A 155 36.48 -27.05 -6.45
N ALA A 156 36.21 -28.31 -6.81
CA ALA A 156 34.91 -28.82 -7.12
C ALA A 156 33.98 -28.80 -5.88
N GLU A 157 34.51 -29.19 -4.73
CA GLU A 157 33.82 -29.12 -3.44
C GLU A 157 33.45 -27.66 -3.09
N THR A 158 34.39 -26.73 -3.25
CA THR A 158 34.14 -25.30 -3.01
C THR A 158 33.00 -24.79 -3.89
N ARG A 159 32.96 -25.15 -5.19
CA ARG A 159 31.89 -24.77 -6.12
C ARG A 159 30.53 -25.37 -5.72
N MET A 160 30.53 -26.62 -5.26
CA MET A 160 29.31 -27.27 -4.75
C MET A 160 28.78 -26.54 -3.51
N LEU A 161 29.65 -26.24 -2.54
CA LEU A 161 29.27 -25.50 -1.33
C LEU A 161 28.78 -24.09 -1.64
N MET A 162 29.39 -23.38 -2.59
CA MET A 162 28.93 -22.08 -3.06
C MET A 162 27.53 -22.17 -3.67
N ALA A 163 27.26 -23.18 -4.51
CA ALA A 163 25.93 -23.40 -5.08
C ALA A 163 24.89 -23.69 -4.00
N GLN A 164 25.23 -24.48 -3.00
CA GLN A 164 24.36 -24.76 -1.84
C GLN A 164 24.06 -23.50 -1.02
N GLN A 165 25.08 -22.67 -0.79
CA GLN A 165 24.89 -21.41 -0.08
C GLN A 165 23.99 -20.46 -0.86
N GLU A 166 24.15 -20.38 -2.19
CA GLU A 166 23.31 -19.51 -3.03
C GLU A 166 21.84 -19.95 -3.01
N ILE A 167 21.55 -21.25 -3.04
CA ILE A 167 20.19 -21.78 -2.86
C ILE A 167 19.59 -21.30 -1.53
N ASN A 168 20.35 -21.39 -0.44
CA ASN A 168 19.88 -20.96 0.87
C ASN A 168 19.60 -19.45 0.91
N ASN A 169 20.44 -18.64 0.26
CA ASN A 169 20.25 -17.20 0.11
C ASN A 169 18.94 -16.88 -0.66
N TYR A 170 18.69 -17.57 -1.78
CA TYR A 170 17.46 -17.38 -2.55
C TYR A 170 16.22 -17.82 -1.76
N ARG A 171 16.29 -18.93 -1.01
CA ARG A 171 15.19 -19.39 -0.15
C ARG A 171 14.84 -18.38 0.94
N GLN A 172 15.87 -17.79 1.59
CA GLN A 172 15.64 -16.74 2.59
C GLN A 172 14.99 -15.49 1.97
N LYS A 173 15.49 -15.05 0.82
CA LYS A 173 14.92 -13.90 0.07
C LYS A 173 13.48 -14.18 -0.36
N LEU A 174 13.20 -15.39 -0.87
CA LEU A 174 11.85 -15.81 -1.23
C LEU A 174 10.89 -15.74 -0.03
N LEU A 175 11.30 -16.31 1.11
CA LEU A 175 10.50 -16.28 2.33
C LEU A 175 10.21 -14.84 2.79
N ALA A 176 11.22 -13.97 2.79
CA ALA A 176 11.06 -12.55 3.13
C ALA A 176 10.08 -11.84 2.18
N THR A 177 10.18 -12.11 0.88
CA THR A 177 9.30 -11.54 -0.15
C THR A 177 7.86 -12.04 0.01
N LEU A 178 7.65 -13.34 0.28
CA LEU A 178 6.33 -13.91 0.54
C LEU A 178 5.70 -13.35 1.82
N ASN A 179 6.48 -13.12 2.87
CA ASN A 179 6.00 -12.48 4.09
C ASN A 179 5.57 -11.03 3.83
N THR A 180 6.35 -10.28 3.03
CA THR A 180 5.99 -8.92 2.62
C THR A 180 4.72 -8.91 1.77
N LEU A 181 4.62 -9.83 0.80
CA LEU A 181 3.44 -9.98 -0.04
C LEU A 181 2.19 -10.33 0.80
N SER A 182 2.34 -11.23 1.78
CA SER A 182 1.27 -11.61 2.72
C SER A 182 0.81 -10.43 3.58
N LYS A 183 1.71 -9.49 3.92
CA LYS A 183 1.37 -8.25 4.63
C LYS A 183 0.44 -7.36 3.80
N TYR A 184 0.75 -7.14 2.53
CA TYR A 184 -0.08 -6.32 1.63
C TYR A 184 -1.41 -6.98 1.28
N THR A 185 -1.41 -8.31 1.06
CA THR A 185 -2.63 -9.05 0.69
C THR A 185 -3.49 -9.43 1.89
N ARG A 186 -2.99 -9.30 3.13
CA ARG A 186 -3.66 -9.77 4.36
C ARG A 186 -4.03 -11.26 4.33
N THR A 187 -3.45 -12.01 3.42
CA THR A 187 -3.62 -13.46 3.29
C THR A 187 -2.25 -14.11 3.21
N LYS A 188 -2.12 -15.30 3.83
CA LYS A 188 -0.85 -16.04 3.74
C LYS A 188 -0.65 -16.53 2.31
N VAL A 189 0.35 -16.00 1.65
CA VAL A 189 0.79 -16.44 0.33
C VAL A 189 1.89 -17.47 0.50
N VAL A 190 1.73 -18.64 -0.11
CA VAL A 190 2.71 -19.73 -0.07
C VAL A 190 3.31 -19.97 -1.46
N GLU A 191 4.50 -20.55 -1.49
CA GLU A 191 5.28 -20.77 -2.71
C GLU A 191 4.52 -21.57 -3.78
N GLU A 192 3.68 -22.53 -3.38
CA GLU A 192 2.90 -23.37 -4.28
C GLU A 192 1.85 -22.60 -5.08
N GLN A 193 1.44 -21.43 -4.58
CA GLN A 193 0.48 -20.55 -5.25
C GLN A 193 1.13 -19.66 -6.32
N LEU A 194 2.48 -19.62 -6.35
CA LEU A 194 3.19 -18.87 -7.36
C LEU A 194 3.16 -19.64 -8.70
N SER A 195 2.51 -19.05 -9.68
CA SER A 195 2.48 -19.53 -11.07
C SER A 195 2.82 -18.39 -12.01
N ASP A 196 3.50 -18.68 -13.09
CA ASP A 196 3.84 -17.68 -14.11
C ASP A 196 2.55 -17.20 -14.80
N PRO A 197 2.17 -15.93 -14.65
CA PRO A 197 0.97 -15.39 -15.26
C PRO A 197 1.12 -15.19 -16.79
N PHE A 198 2.34 -15.29 -17.32
CA PHE A 198 2.66 -15.02 -18.73
C PHE A 198 2.82 -16.28 -19.57
N LEU A 199 2.85 -17.47 -18.96
CA LEU A 199 3.00 -18.76 -19.69
C LEU A 199 1.95 -18.98 -20.80
N GLN A 200 0.79 -18.35 -20.70
CA GLN A 200 -0.31 -18.49 -21.68
C GLN A 200 -0.43 -17.30 -22.62
N LEU A 201 0.36 -16.24 -22.43
CA LEU A 201 0.34 -15.07 -23.29
C LEU A 201 1.14 -15.35 -24.57
N LYS A 202 0.51 -15.14 -25.73
CA LYS A 202 1.21 -15.16 -27.00
C LYS A 202 2.11 -13.94 -27.11
N GLU A 203 3.24 -14.09 -27.81
CA GLU A 203 4.27 -13.05 -27.98
C GLU A 203 3.69 -11.73 -28.55
N GLU A 204 2.68 -11.80 -29.40
CA GLU A 204 1.92 -10.65 -29.93
C GLU A 204 1.18 -9.82 -28.85
N GLN A 205 0.81 -10.44 -27.72
CA GLN A 205 0.14 -9.77 -26.61
C GLN A 205 1.10 -9.06 -25.65
N LEU A 206 2.40 -9.31 -25.79
CA LEU A 206 3.46 -8.73 -24.97
C LEU A 206 4.09 -7.47 -25.61
N SER A 207 3.59 -7.05 -26.77
CA SER A 207 4.11 -5.87 -27.47
C SER A 207 3.96 -4.61 -26.61
N PRO A 208 5.05 -3.91 -26.25
CA PRO A 208 5.01 -2.70 -25.42
C PRO A 208 4.16 -1.58 -26.04
N SER A 209 4.00 -1.57 -27.36
CA SER A 209 3.24 -0.56 -28.07
C SER A 209 1.74 -0.52 -27.72
N LEU A 210 1.13 -1.67 -27.42
CA LEU A 210 -0.28 -1.74 -27.04
C LEU A 210 -0.55 -1.19 -25.63
N PHE A 211 0.41 -1.29 -24.72
CA PHE A 211 0.27 -0.78 -23.35
C PHE A 211 0.32 0.76 -23.30
N PHE A 212 1.15 1.38 -24.16
CA PHE A 212 1.31 2.83 -24.21
C PHE A 212 0.20 3.52 -25.03
N ILE A 213 -0.35 2.86 -26.05
CA ILE A 213 -1.42 3.41 -26.88
C ILE A 213 -2.73 3.52 -26.07
N ASN A 214 -3.10 2.52 -25.28
CA ASN A 214 -4.32 2.55 -24.47
C ASN A 214 -4.29 3.63 -23.34
N LYS A 215 -3.11 3.97 -22.82
CA LYS A 215 -2.97 5.02 -21.81
C LYS A 215 -3.01 6.43 -22.44
N LYS A 216 -2.47 6.59 -23.66
CA LYS A 216 -2.51 7.86 -24.40
C LYS A 216 -3.92 8.19 -24.94
N GLU A 217 -4.66 7.21 -25.43
CA GLU A 217 -6.03 7.42 -25.88
C GLU A 217 -6.98 7.79 -24.73
N LYS A 218 -6.87 7.15 -23.55
CA LYS A 218 -7.65 7.55 -22.37
C LYS A 218 -7.32 8.95 -21.89
N PHE A 219 -6.05 9.36 -21.96
CA PHE A 219 -5.64 10.71 -21.54
C PHE A 219 -6.10 11.79 -22.54
N ILE A 220 -6.13 11.49 -23.84
CA ILE A 220 -6.59 12.42 -24.90
C ILE A 220 -8.11 12.53 -24.86
N LEU A 221 -8.85 11.43 -24.64
CA LEU A 221 -10.31 11.44 -24.57
C LEU A 221 -10.85 12.16 -23.33
N SER A 222 -10.13 12.15 -22.20
CA SER A 222 -10.54 12.91 -21.01
C SER A 222 -10.34 14.43 -21.15
N HIS A 223 -9.54 14.90 -22.11
CA HIS A 223 -9.28 16.33 -22.35
C HIS A 223 -10.07 16.92 -23.55
N ILE A 224 -10.86 16.12 -24.27
CA ILE A 224 -11.67 16.56 -25.40
C ILE A 224 -13.15 16.77 -24.99
N TYR A 225 -13.55 16.30 -23.80
CA TYR A 225 -14.92 16.38 -23.29
C TYR A 225 -15.09 17.29 -22.06
N ASP A 226 -14.06 18.08 -21.71
CA ASP A 226 -14.15 19.29 -20.86
C ASP A 226 -14.03 20.54 -21.77
#